data_60b0cdff10d2c73c455138de5a1e569e
#
_entry.id   60b0cdff10d2c73c455138de5a1e569e
#
_cell.length_a   1.000
_cell.length_b   1.000
_cell.length_c   1.000
_cell.angle_alpha   90.00
_cell.angle_beta   90.00
_cell.angle_gamma   90.00
#
_symmetry.space_group_name_H-M   'P 1'
#
loop_
_entity.id
_entity.type
_entity.pdbx_description
1 polymer ?
#
loop_
_entity_poly.entity_id
_entity_poly.type
_entity_poly.pdbx_seq_one_letter_code
_entity_poly.pdbx_strand_id
1 'polypeptide(L)'
;MPQIQGVSQDYHNLSHHGKDPGKIDELTVIEKEQIRSFRDFLRKLRDTDEEGTSLLDQTQVLLGSNLGNASSHNNRNMPIILAGGGYDHGQHLVFDPENNQPLPHLFVTMLQRMGLEVDSFAGHSGTLPGLNFTDRS
;
A
#
# COMPACT_ATOMS: atom_id res chain seq x y z
N MET A 1 9.43 -16.17 15.60
CA MET A 1 9.32 -15.66 14.21
C MET A 1 10.34 -16.40 13.36
N PRO A 2 10.05 -16.76 12.10
CA PRO A 2 11.07 -17.31 11.25
C PRO A 2 12.24 -16.33 11.11
N GLN A 3 13.45 -16.79 11.31
CA GLN A 3 14.65 -15.96 11.14
C GLN A 3 14.85 -15.71 9.65
N ILE A 4 14.91 -14.43 9.27
CA ILE A 4 15.29 -14.03 7.91
C ILE A 4 16.82 -14.05 7.85
N GLN A 5 17.37 -14.77 6.91
CA GLN A 5 18.83 -14.85 6.73
C GLN A 5 19.40 -13.46 6.44
N GLY A 6 20.46 -13.08 7.15
CA GLY A 6 21.11 -11.78 7.00
C GLY A 6 20.49 -10.67 7.86
N VAL A 7 19.61 -11.02 8.82
CA VAL A 7 19.01 -10.09 9.77
C VAL A 7 19.40 -10.50 11.19
N SER A 8 20.00 -9.59 11.95
CA SER A 8 20.52 -9.84 13.31
C SER A 8 19.65 -9.19 14.40
N GLN A 9 18.81 -8.21 14.06
CA GLN A 9 18.00 -7.44 14.99
C GLN A 9 16.51 -7.51 14.63
N ASP A 10 15.63 -7.07 15.53
CA ASP A 10 14.22 -6.96 15.27
C ASP A 10 13.90 -5.76 14.36
N TYR A 11 12.74 -5.83 13.69
CA TYR A 11 12.30 -4.83 12.72
C TYR A 11 12.22 -3.41 13.34
N HIS A 12 11.75 -3.30 14.59
CA HIS A 12 11.61 -2.00 15.26
C HIS A 12 12.96 -1.31 15.43
N ASN A 13 13.97 -2.03 15.96
CA ASN A 13 15.32 -1.49 16.12
C ASN A 13 15.96 -1.09 14.79
N LEU A 14 15.71 -1.88 13.73
CA LEU A 14 16.21 -1.57 12.38
C LEU A 14 15.49 -0.37 11.78
N SER A 15 14.19 -0.19 12.01
CA SER A 15 13.42 0.95 11.51
C SER A 15 13.89 2.28 12.13
N HIS A 16 14.45 2.23 13.34
CA HIS A 16 15.13 3.35 13.98
C HIS A 16 16.63 3.38 13.65
N HIS A 17 16.93 3.29 12.36
CA HIS A 17 18.30 3.13 11.85
C HIS A 17 19.22 4.32 12.11
N GLY A 18 18.71 5.54 12.38
CA GLY A 18 19.53 6.72 12.63
C GLY A 18 20.56 7.04 11.53
N LYS A 19 20.31 6.61 10.29
CA LYS A 19 21.20 6.65 9.12
C LYS A 19 22.39 5.69 9.20
N ASP A 20 22.39 4.71 10.11
CA ASP A 20 23.38 3.64 10.12
C ASP A 20 23.22 2.73 8.88
N PRO A 21 24.29 2.60 8.04
CA PRO A 21 24.19 1.82 6.82
C PRO A 21 23.91 0.33 7.05
N GLY A 22 24.49 -0.26 8.11
CA GLY A 22 24.30 -1.67 8.42
C GLY A 22 22.85 -1.97 8.81
N LYS A 23 22.22 -1.10 9.60
CA LYS A 23 20.79 -1.21 9.93
C LYS A 23 19.90 -1.04 8.70
N ILE A 24 20.24 -0.11 7.80
CA ILE A 24 19.49 0.11 6.55
C ILE A 24 19.60 -1.12 5.64
N ASP A 25 20.75 -1.75 5.56
CA ASP A 25 20.95 -2.98 4.77
C ASP A 25 20.09 -4.13 5.31
N GLU A 26 20.11 -4.38 6.63
CA GLU A 26 19.26 -5.41 7.26
C GLU A 26 17.76 -5.09 7.11
N LEU A 27 17.35 -3.83 7.30
CA LEU A 27 15.97 -3.38 7.09
C LEU A 27 15.53 -3.64 5.65
N THR A 28 16.39 -3.35 4.67
CA THR A 28 16.13 -3.58 3.26
C THR A 28 15.86 -5.06 2.97
N VAL A 29 16.54 -6.00 3.65
CA VAL A 29 16.28 -7.44 3.53
C VAL A 29 14.87 -7.76 3.99
N ILE A 30 14.45 -7.26 5.15
CA ILE A 30 13.09 -7.48 5.68
C ILE A 30 12.03 -6.90 4.73
N GLU A 31 12.19 -5.66 4.29
CA GLU A 31 11.23 -5.00 3.42
C GLU A 31 11.09 -5.70 2.07
N LYS A 32 12.18 -6.22 1.51
CA LYS A 32 12.13 -7.06 0.31
C LYS A 32 11.30 -8.34 0.52
N GLU A 33 11.42 -8.99 1.68
CA GLU A 33 10.61 -10.18 2.00
C GLU A 33 9.13 -9.83 2.21
N GLN A 34 8.83 -8.67 2.81
CA GLN A 34 7.45 -8.17 2.90
C GLN A 34 6.84 -7.96 1.51
N ILE A 35 7.56 -7.31 0.59
CA ILE A 35 7.09 -7.10 -0.78
C ILE A 35 6.96 -8.43 -1.55
N ARG A 36 7.87 -9.40 -1.33
CA ARG A 36 7.74 -10.75 -1.92
C ARG A 36 6.49 -11.47 -1.41
N SER A 37 6.23 -11.42 -0.12
CA SER A 37 5.05 -12.01 0.50
C SER A 37 3.76 -11.36 -0.03
N PHE A 38 3.75 -10.04 -0.17
CA PHE A 38 2.65 -9.30 -0.77
C PHE A 38 2.42 -9.70 -2.24
N ARG A 39 3.48 -9.77 -3.04
CA ARG A 39 3.41 -10.27 -4.42
C ARG A 39 2.79 -11.67 -4.49
N ASP A 40 3.23 -12.58 -3.62
CA ASP A 40 2.75 -13.97 -3.63
C ASP A 40 1.29 -14.07 -3.17
N PHE A 41 0.86 -13.20 -2.27
CA PHE A 41 -0.54 -13.03 -1.90
C PHE A 41 -1.38 -12.53 -3.09
N LEU A 42 -0.94 -11.49 -3.80
CA LEU A 42 -1.63 -10.98 -4.99
C LEU A 42 -1.72 -12.06 -6.10
N ARG A 43 -0.66 -12.86 -6.28
CA ARG A 43 -0.68 -13.98 -7.23
C ARG A 43 -1.75 -15.00 -6.87
N LYS A 44 -1.86 -15.37 -5.59
CA LYS A 44 -2.91 -16.29 -5.14
C LYS A 44 -4.31 -15.75 -5.43
N LEU A 45 -4.56 -14.47 -5.14
CA LEU A 45 -5.85 -13.85 -5.46
C LEU A 45 -6.12 -13.85 -6.96
N ARG A 46 -5.11 -13.51 -7.79
CA ARG A 46 -5.23 -13.50 -9.25
C ARG A 46 -5.52 -14.90 -9.81
N ASP A 47 -4.82 -15.90 -9.28
CA ASP A 47 -4.89 -17.28 -9.77
C ASP A 47 -6.08 -18.08 -9.20
N THR A 48 -6.88 -17.45 -8.32
CA THR A 48 -8.13 -18.00 -7.79
C THR A 48 -9.31 -17.39 -8.55
N ASP A 49 -10.09 -18.25 -9.21
CA ASP A 49 -11.31 -17.87 -9.92
C ASP A 49 -12.54 -18.02 -9.03
N GLU A 50 -13.44 -17.06 -9.11
CA GLU A 50 -14.77 -17.11 -8.53
C GLU A 50 -15.79 -16.64 -9.57
N GLU A 51 -16.64 -17.56 -10.01
CA GLU A 51 -17.68 -17.30 -11.00
C GLU A 51 -17.16 -16.70 -12.34
N GLY A 52 -15.96 -17.13 -12.77
CA GLY A 52 -15.34 -16.67 -14.02
C GLY A 52 -14.57 -15.34 -13.90
N THR A 53 -14.35 -14.85 -12.68
CA THR A 53 -13.59 -13.63 -12.41
C THR A 53 -12.53 -13.91 -11.35
N SER A 54 -11.33 -13.35 -11.53
CA SER A 54 -10.27 -13.52 -10.53
C SER A 54 -10.65 -12.83 -9.20
N LEU A 55 -10.32 -13.47 -8.07
CA LEU A 55 -10.53 -12.84 -6.76
C LEU A 55 -9.80 -11.50 -6.64
N LEU A 56 -8.66 -11.32 -7.30
CA LEU A 56 -7.94 -10.06 -7.29
C LEU A 56 -8.77 -8.92 -7.91
N ASP A 57 -9.51 -9.22 -8.97
CA ASP A 57 -10.35 -8.22 -9.63
C ASP A 57 -11.52 -7.78 -8.74
N GLN A 58 -11.97 -8.65 -7.85
CA GLN A 58 -13.09 -8.38 -6.93
C GLN A 58 -12.62 -7.85 -5.56
N THR A 59 -11.31 -7.89 -5.29
CA THR A 59 -10.74 -7.55 -3.98
C THR A 59 -9.85 -6.33 -4.07
N GLN A 60 -10.15 -5.28 -3.32
CA GLN A 60 -9.26 -4.15 -3.14
C GLN A 60 -8.21 -4.50 -2.10
N VAL A 61 -6.93 -4.50 -2.48
CA VAL A 61 -5.82 -4.83 -1.60
C VAL A 61 -4.94 -3.62 -1.41
N LEU A 62 -4.81 -3.16 -0.17
CA LEU A 62 -3.99 -2.02 0.21
C LEU A 62 -2.80 -2.47 1.06
N LEU A 63 -1.58 -2.14 0.62
CA LEU A 63 -0.37 -2.24 1.42
C LEU A 63 0.17 -0.84 1.67
N GLY A 64 0.50 -0.53 2.90
CA GLY A 64 1.08 0.76 3.25
C GLY A 64 1.78 0.75 4.59
N SER A 65 2.49 1.84 4.85
CA SER A 65 3.03 2.17 6.17
C SER A 65 2.32 3.40 6.72
N ASN A 66 2.15 3.45 8.04
CA ASN A 66 1.67 4.64 8.75
C ASN A 66 2.76 5.69 8.99
N LEU A 67 3.99 5.41 8.56
CA LEU A 67 5.13 6.31 8.62
C LEU A 67 5.81 6.38 7.25
N GLY A 68 6.14 7.58 6.80
CA GLY A 68 7.02 7.80 5.65
C GLY A 68 8.49 7.65 6.04
N ASN A 69 8.82 7.94 7.32
CA ASN A 69 10.14 7.70 7.89
C ASN A 69 10.00 7.32 9.37
N ALA A 70 10.24 6.05 9.68
CA ALA A 70 10.11 5.50 11.02
C ALA A 70 11.17 6.06 11.99
N SER A 71 12.39 6.32 11.53
CA SER A 71 13.47 6.85 12.37
C SER A 71 13.18 8.25 12.94
N SER A 72 12.39 9.05 12.23
CA SER A 72 11.96 10.40 12.67
C SER A 72 10.48 10.46 13.08
N HIS A 73 9.76 9.34 13.06
CA HIS A 73 8.31 9.25 13.26
C HIS A 73 7.52 10.18 12.34
N ASN A 74 8.02 10.40 11.12
CA ASN A 74 7.37 11.27 10.15
C ASN A 74 6.30 10.50 9.37
N ASN A 75 5.07 11.00 9.38
CA ASN A 75 3.92 10.41 8.69
C ASN A 75 3.58 11.10 7.35
N ARG A 76 4.50 11.92 6.81
CA ARG A 76 4.33 12.52 5.48
C ARG A 76 4.84 11.57 4.41
N ASN A 77 4.22 11.62 3.23
CA ASN A 77 4.62 10.83 2.06
C ASN A 77 4.76 9.33 2.36
N MET A 78 3.77 8.76 3.03
CA MET A 78 3.73 7.34 3.36
C MET A 78 3.68 6.50 2.08
N PRO A 79 4.44 5.38 2.01
CA PRO A 79 4.36 4.47 0.87
C PRO A 79 3.02 3.74 0.90
N ILE A 80 2.28 3.81 -0.22
CA ILE A 80 0.97 3.16 -0.39
C ILE A 80 0.98 2.41 -1.72
N ILE A 81 0.53 1.17 -1.71
CA ILE A 81 0.31 0.35 -2.91
C ILE A 81 -1.14 -0.13 -2.88
N LEU A 82 -1.90 0.19 -3.92
CA LEU A 82 -3.24 -0.35 -4.15
C LEU A 82 -3.19 -1.36 -5.28
N ALA A 83 -3.83 -2.51 -5.11
CA ALA A 83 -3.92 -3.56 -6.12
C ALA A 83 -5.33 -4.15 -6.17
N GLY A 84 -5.72 -4.73 -7.31
CA GLY A 84 -7.01 -5.37 -7.50
C GLY A 84 -8.19 -4.41 -7.58
N GLY A 85 -9.40 -4.88 -7.28
CA GLY A 85 -10.62 -4.08 -7.21
C GLY A 85 -11.10 -3.46 -8.54
N GLY A 86 -10.51 -3.86 -9.69
CA GLY A 86 -10.89 -3.33 -11.01
C GLY A 86 -10.46 -1.88 -11.24
N TYR A 87 -9.42 -1.41 -10.59
CA TYR A 87 -8.77 -0.15 -10.91
C TYR A 87 -7.88 -0.29 -12.16
N ASP A 88 -7.65 0.84 -12.82
CA ASP A 88 -6.69 0.94 -13.93
C ASP A 88 -5.26 1.01 -13.36
N HIS A 89 -4.64 -0.16 -13.24
CA HIS A 89 -3.34 -0.33 -12.60
C HIS A 89 -2.15 -0.07 -13.55
N GLY A 90 -0.93 -0.15 -12.99
CA GLY A 90 0.32 0.02 -13.75
C GLY A 90 0.79 1.48 -13.79
N GLN A 91 0.27 2.32 -12.91
CA GLN A 91 0.64 3.74 -12.79
C GLN A 91 1.26 4.06 -11.42
N HIS A 92 2.02 5.14 -11.38
CA HIS A 92 2.52 5.75 -10.15
C HIS A 92 1.92 7.16 -10.04
N LEU A 93 1.00 7.34 -9.09
CA LEU A 93 0.41 8.65 -8.81
C LEU A 93 1.39 9.46 -7.94
N VAL A 94 1.80 10.60 -8.45
CA VAL A 94 2.72 11.52 -7.78
C VAL A 94 2.00 12.83 -7.50
N PHE A 95 2.07 13.29 -6.26
CA PHE A 95 1.49 14.54 -5.81
C PHE A 95 2.60 15.47 -5.29
N ASP A 96 2.28 16.75 -5.11
CA ASP A 96 3.19 17.71 -4.51
C ASP A 96 3.57 17.29 -3.08
N PRO A 97 4.85 17.05 -2.75
CA PRO A 97 5.25 16.61 -1.41
C PRO A 97 4.95 17.63 -0.31
N GLU A 98 4.85 18.92 -0.63
CA GLU A 98 4.50 19.97 0.34
C GLU A 98 2.98 20.16 0.48
N ASN A 99 2.20 19.81 -0.56
CA ASN A 99 0.74 19.90 -0.59
C ASN A 99 0.14 18.58 -1.08
N ASN A 100 0.50 17.49 -0.41
CA ASN A 100 0.11 16.13 -0.78
C ASN A 100 -1.38 15.89 -0.57
N GLN A 101 -1.94 14.94 -1.32
CA GLN A 101 -3.33 14.53 -1.15
C GLN A 101 -3.51 13.85 0.21
N PRO A 102 -4.55 14.20 0.97
CA PRO A 102 -4.91 13.49 2.19
C PRO A 102 -5.22 12.01 1.91
N LEU A 103 -4.65 11.10 2.70
CA LEU A 103 -4.93 9.67 2.58
C LEU A 103 -6.43 9.31 2.64
N PRO A 104 -7.27 10.01 3.42
CA PRO A 104 -8.72 9.84 3.39
C PRO A 104 -9.37 9.93 2.01
N HIS A 105 -8.83 10.68 1.05
CA HIS A 105 -9.34 10.72 -0.33
C HIS A 105 -9.23 9.34 -1.02
N LEU A 106 -8.16 8.58 -0.75
CA LEU A 106 -8.05 7.19 -1.20
C LEU A 106 -9.14 6.32 -0.57
N PHE A 107 -9.39 6.47 0.72
CA PHE A 107 -10.42 5.67 1.40
C PHE A 107 -11.83 6.01 0.91
N VAL A 108 -12.15 7.27 0.64
CA VAL A 108 -13.43 7.63 0.00
C VAL A 108 -13.56 6.94 -1.36
N THR A 109 -12.50 6.99 -2.19
CA THR A 109 -12.50 6.31 -3.50
C THR A 109 -12.72 4.81 -3.35
N MET A 110 -12.05 4.16 -2.40
CA MET A 110 -12.18 2.72 -2.14
C MET A 110 -13.59 2.34 -1.65
N LEU A 111 -14.18 3.14 -0.76
CA LEU A 111 -15.53 2.92 -0.24
C LEU A 111 -16.59 3.08 -1.33
N GLN A 112 -16.47 4.12 -2.17
CA GLN A 112 -17.36 4.31 -3.32
C GLN A 112 -17.24 3.15 -4.32
N ARG A 113 -16.02 2.62 -4.53
CA ARG A 113 -15.81 1.43 -5.38
C ARG A 113 -16.47 0.17 -4.82
N MET A 114 -16.68 0.08 -3.51
CA MET A 114 -17.46 -0.98 -2.85
C MET A 114 -18.98 -0.75 -2.92
N GLY A 115 -19.43 0.32 -3.58
CA GLY A 115 -20.85 0.65 -3.73
C GLY A 115 -21.44 1.46 -2.56
N LEU A 116 -20.60 2.01 -1.67
CA LEU A 116 -21.08 2.84 -0.58
C LEU A 116 -21.25 4.29 -1.05
N GLU A 117 -22.39 4.90 -0.74
CA GLU A 117 -22.70 6.30 -1.04
C GLU A 117 -22.08 7.20 0.05
N VAL A 118 -20.77 7.42 -0.03
CA VAL A 118 -20.00 8.27 0.89
C VAL A 118 -19.21 9.31 0.11
N ASP A 119 -19.09 10.51 0.62
CA ASP A 119 -18.33 11.62 0.04
C ASP A 119 -17.18 12.11 0.94
N SER A 120 -17.09 11.58 2.17
CA SER A 120 -16.10 12.00 3.16
C SER A 120 -15.65 10.85 4.05
N PHE A 121 -14.42 10.95 4.54
CA PHE A 121 -13.84 10.04 5.52
C PHE A 121 -12.86 10.78 6.43
N ALA A 122 -12.94 10.55 7.75
CA ALA A 122 -12.04 11.14 8.76
C ALA A 122 -11.90 12.67 8.64
N GLY A 123 -13.01 13.39 8.35
CA GLY A 123 -13.03 14.84 8.26
C GLY A 123 -12.52 15.43 6.93
N HIS A 124 -12.21 14.60 5.95
CA HIS A 124 -11.81 15.01 4.60
C HIS A 124 -12.87 14.57 3.59
N SER A 125 -13.21 15.44 2.65
CA SER A 125 -14.19 15.19 1.58
C SER A 125 -13.52 15.11 0.23
N GLY A 126 -14.06 14.25 -0.65
CA GLY A 126 -13.58 14.05 -2.01
C GLY A 126 -12.76 12.77 -2.21
N THR A 127 -12.52 12.46 -3.47
CA THR A 127 -11.82 11.26 -3.92
C THR A 127 -10.36 11.54 -4.28
N LEU A 128 -9.54 10.48 -4.40
CA LEU A 128 -8.17 10.60 -4.86
C LEU A 128 -8.14 10.87 -6.38
N PRO A 129 -7.58 11.99 -6.85
CA PRO A 129 -7.48 12.27 -8.28
C PRO A 129 -6.52 11.31 -8.98
N GLY A 130 -6.83 10.97 -10.24
CA GLY A 130 -5.99 10.12 -11.10
C GLY A 130 -6.15 8.62 -10.87
N LEU A 131 -6.97 8.19 -9.93
CA LEU A 131 -7.30 6.78 -9.72
C LEU A 131 -8.57 6.44 -10.52
N ASN A 132 -8.37 5.83 -11.68
CA ASN A 132 -9.44 5.47 -12.61
C ASN A 132 -9.84 4.00 -12.46
N PHE A 133 -11.00 3.66 -13.04
CA PHE A 133 -11.52 2.30 -13.06
C PHE A 133 -11.46 1.75 -14.49
N THR A 134 -11.14 0.48 -14.61
CA THR A 134 -11.30 -0.25 -15.86
C THR A 134 -12.81 -0.48 -16.08
N ASP A 135 -13.38 0.05 -17.17
CA ASP A 135 -14.74 -0.27 -17.54
C ASP A 135 -14.81 -1.76 -17.88
N ARG A 136 -15.54 -2.51 -17.07
CA ARG A 136 -15.87 -3.91 -17.37
C ARG A 136 -17.09 -3.90 -18.28
N SER A 137 -16.85 -3.89 -19.60
CA SER A 137 -17.89 -4.17 -20.62
C SER A 137 -18.21 -5.66 -20.63
#